data_b08170d9c334d448aa373c48d536fe81
#
_entry.id   b08170d9c334d448aa373c48d536fe81
#
_cell.length_a   1.000
_cell.length_b   1.000
_cell.length_c   1.000
_cell.angle_alpha   90.00
_cell.angle_beta   90.00
_cell.angle_gamma   90.00
#
_symmetry.space_group_name_H-M   'P 1'
#
loop_
_entity.id
_entity.type
_entity.pdbx_description
1 polymer ?
#
loop_
_entity_poly.entity_id
_entity_poly.type
_entity_poly.pdbx_seq_one_letter_code
_entity_poly.pdbx_strand_id
1 'polypeptide(L)'
;ALASTAFGIVGPKILSTATTELATGLGRKLSGLGGIDFGKIGKILLTVLALYLVSAACSFFQSWILAGITQKLAYRLRGEISSKIHRMPMRYFERNTVGDVLSRITNDVDTMSSGMAQSVTQLVTNVTMLIGVLVMMLRISWLMTLIALIMLPVTGVLTSRIVKRSQRYFVAQQKNLGDINGKVEETYAGHNVVCAFNREGATQKEFDAINARLYRSAWKSQFLSGLMSPVTTFVSKLGYVCVVVLGGSLAARGTITIGDIQAFLNYMAN
;
A
#
# COMPACT_ATOMS: atom_id res chain seq x y z
N ALA A 1 15.43 7.91 7.04
CA ALA A 1 14.08 7.40 7.35
C ALA A 1 13.49 8.07 8.59
N LEU A 2 14.01 7.79 9.81
CA LEU A 2 13.44 8.29 11.07
C LEU A 2 13.24 9.82 11.07
N ALA A 3 14.25 10.60 10.69
CA ALA A 3 14.16 12.06 10.69
C ALA A 3 13.14 12.57 9.65
N SER A 4 13.17 12.07 8.41
CA SER A 4 12.22 12.49 7.37
C SER A 4 10.77 12.15 7.74
N THR A 5 10.54 10.95 8.32
CA THR A 5 9.22 10.54 8.78
C THR A 5 8.74 11.41 9.97
N ALA A 6 9.62 11.71 10.93
CA ALA A 6 9.29 12.60 12.05
C ALA A 6 8.86 14.00 11.58
N PHE A 7 9.58 14.57 10.61
CA PHE A 7 9.20 15.86 10.01
C PHE A 7 7.85 15.78 9.25
N GLY A 8 7.61 14.67 8.54
CA GLY A 8 6.33 14.41 7.89
C GLY A 8 5.15 14.33 8.87
N ILE A 9 5.37 13.75 10.07
CA ILE A 9 4.36 13.64 11.12
C ILE A 9 4.06 15.00 11.78
N VAL A 10 5.09 15.84 11.98
CA VAL A 10 4.92 17.15 12.63
C VAL A 10 4.30 18.19 11.68
N GLY A 11 4.54 18.08 10.38
CA GLY A 11 4.04 19.00 9.36
C GLY A 11 2.54 19.30 9.44
N PRO A 12 1.64 18.30 9.43
CA PRO A 12 0.20 18.51 9.56
C PRO A 12 -0.21 19.26 10.84
N LYS A 13 0.50 19.04 11.96
CA LYS A 13 0.22 19.75 13.21
C LYS A 13 0.59 21.24 13.15
N ILE A 14 1.73 21.57 12.53
CA ILE A 14 2.11 22.97 12.33
C ILE A 14 1.15 23.64 11.34
N LEU A 15 0.79 22.95 10.25
CA LEU A 15 -0.18 23.46 9.27
C LEU A 15 -1.56 23.70 9.91
N SER A 16 -1.95 22.88 10.87
CA SER A 16 -3.20 23.06 11.61
C SER A 16 -3.28 24.36 12.39
N THR A 17 -2.14 24.90 12.83
CA THR A 17 -2.10 26.22 13.48
C THR A 17 -2.41 27.35 12.51
N ALA A 18 -2.00 27.25 11.25
CA ALA A 18 -2.36 28.23 10.22
C ALA A 18 -3.88 28.23 9.96
N THR A 19 -4.50 27.04 9.89
CA THR A 19 -5.95 26.90 9.74
C THR A 19 -6.71 27.47 10.94
N THR A 20 -6.21 27.24 12.15
CA THR A 20 -6.79 27.80 13.37
C THR A 20 -6.71 29.34 13.37
N GLU A 21 -5.56 29.92 13.00
CA GLU A 21 -5.40 31.40 12.88
C GLU A 21 -6.32 31.99 11.82
N LEU A 22 -6.50 31.29 10.71
CA LEU A 22 -7.43 31.70 9.64
C LEU A 22 -8.88 31.68 10.14
N ALA A 23 -9.29 30.62 10.84
CA ALA A 23 -10.63 30.49 11.38
C ALA A 23 -10.91 31.55 12.50
N THR A 24 -9.97 31.77 13.40
CA THR A 24 -10.08 32.79 14.45
C THR A 24 -10.04 34.22 13.88
N GLY A 25 -9.22 34.48 12.86
CA GLY A 25 -9.14 35.73 12.16
C GLY A 25 -10.43 36.07 11.41
N LEU A 26 -11.08 35.06 10.79
CA LEU A 26 -12.39 35.22 10.16
C LEU A 26 -13.48 35.55 11.20
N GLY A 27 -13.47 34.86 12.34
CA GLY A 27 -14.36 35.12 13.47
C GLY A 27 -14.22 36.59 13.97
N ARG A 28 -12.98 37.07 14.16
CA ARG A 28 -12.70 38.49 14.52
C ARG A 28 -13.20 39.48 13.47
N LYS A 29 -13.03 39.16 12.19
CA LYS A 29 -13.52 39.98 11.09
C LYS A 29 -15.04 40.09 11.09
N LEU A 30 -15.74 38.98 11.30
CA LEU A 30 -17.21 38.95 11.39
C LEU A 30 -17.76 39.70 12.62
N SER A 31 -16.99 39.69 13.72
CA SER A 31 -17.34 40.39 14.95
C SER A 31 -16.90 41.86 14.97
N GLY A 32 -16.29 42.38 13.90
CA GLY A 32 -15.80 43.75 13.82
C GLY A 32 -14.58 44.08 14.69
N LEU A 33 -13.94 43.07 15.29
CA LEU A 33 -12.84 43.17 16.26
C LEU A 33 -11.44 43.09 15.63
N GLY A 34 -11.34 43.10 14.30
CA GLY A 34 -10.04 43.00 13.60
C GLY A 34 -10.09 42.16 12.33
N GLY A 35 -8.93 41.94 11.70
CA GLY A 35 -8.77 41.16 10.46
C GLY A 35 -7.98 39.86 10.64
N ILE A 36 -7.76 39.17 9.50
CA ILE A 36 -6.91 37.98 9.41
C ILE A 36 -5.45 38.45 9.40
N ASP A 37 -4.63 37.91 10.26
CA ASP A 37 -3.19 38.17 10.29
C ASP A 37 -2.44 37.29 9.26
N PHE A 38 -2.39 37.79 8.03
CA PHE A 38 -1.67 37.12 6.94
C PHE A 38 -0.16 37.05 7.19
N GLY A 39 0.42 37.97 7.99
CA GLY A 39 1.84 37.92 8.33
C GLY A 39 2.18 36.72 9.23
N LYS A 40 1.31 36.43 10.21
CA LYS A 40 1.46 35.25 11.07
C LYS A 40 1.25 33.95 10.29
N ILE A 41 0.23 33.89 9.44
CA ILE A 41 -0.02 32.74 8.56
C ILE A 41 1.17 32.51 7.63
N GLY A 42 1.71 33.56 7.02
CA GLY A 42 2.88 33.47 6.15
C GLY A 42 4.12 32.90 6.86
N LYS A 43 4.39 33.31 8.10
CA LYS A 43 5.47 32.75 8.93
C LYS A 43 5.27 31.26 9.19
N ILE A 44 4.05 30.83 9.52
CA ILE A 44 3.73 29.40 9.75
C ILE A 44 3.96 28.60 8.47
N LEU A 45 3.48 29.09 7.31
CA LEU A 45 3.66 28.43 6.03
C LEU A 45 5.14 28.33 5.62
N LEU A 46 5.93 29.39 5.86
CA LEU A 46 7.37 29.36 5.62
C LEU A 46 8.06 28.34 6.53
N THR A 47 7.64 28.22 7.79
CA THR A 47 8.17 27.21 8.71
C THR A 47 7.84 25.78 8.22
N VAL A 48 6.61 25.55 7.76
CA VAL A 48 6.20 24.25 7.17
C VAL A 48 7.00 23.94 5.90
N LEU A 49 7.19 24.95 5.05
CA LEU A 49 7.99 24.80 3.82
C LEU A 49 9.45 24.44 4.15
N ALA A 50 10.08 25.17 5.08
CA ALA A 50 11.44 24.87 5.54
C ALA A 50 11.55 23.44 6.10
N LEU A 51 10.56 23.02 6.91
CA LEU A 51 10.49 21.67 7.48
C LEU A 51 10.38 20.59 6.39
N TYR A 52 9.56 20.81 5.37
CA TYR A 52 9.44 19.88 4.24
C TYR A 52 10.71 19.86 3.37
N LEU A 53 11.39 20.99 3.19
CA LEU A 53 12.69 21.01 2.50
C LEU A 53 13.74 20.21 3.26
N VAL A 54 13.80 20.35 4.58
CA VAL A 54 14.69 19.53 5.43
C VAL A 54 14.32 18.05 5.34
N SER A 55 13.02 17.72 5.39
CA SER A 55 12.53 16.35 5.22
C SER A 55 12.94 15.76 3.87
N ALA A 56 12.79 16.53 2.79
CA ALA A 56 13.21 16.12 1.45
C ALA A 56 14.73 15.90 1.34
N ALA A 57 15.53 16.78 1.95
CA ALA A 57 16.98 16.60 2.04
C ALA A 57 17.35 15.32 2.80
N CYS A 58 16.71 15.07 3.94
CA CYS A 58 16.90 13.83 4.70
C CYS A 58 16.52 12.58 3.89
N SER A 59 15.45 12.63 3.10
CA SER A 59 15.03 11.55 2.22
C SER A 59 16.01 11.33 1.06
N PHE A 60 16.56 12.40 0.53
CA PHE A 60 17.62 12.33 -0.51
C PHE A 60 18.86 11.63 0.03
N PHE A 61 19.38 12.07 1.19
CA PHE A 61 20.55 11.43 1.81
C PHE A 61 20.27 9.97 2.18
N GLN A 62 19.07 9.66 2.66
CA GLN A 62 18.65 8.28 2.92
C GLN A 62 18.75 7.43 1.65
N SER A 63 18.18 7.89 0.52
CA SER A 63 18.19 7.16 -0.75
C SER A 63 19.62 6.98 -1.29
N TRP A 64 20.45 8.02 -1.15
CA TRP A 64 21.87 7.96 -1.56
C TRP A 64 22.65 6.93 -0.75
N ILE A 65 22.54 6.96 0.58
CA ILE A 65 23.18 5.97 1.47
C ILE A 65 22.69 4.57 1.18
N LEU A 66 21.38 4.41 0.99
CA LEU A 66 20.76 3.12 0.73
C LEU A 66 21.24 2.51 -0.60
N ALA A 67 21.35 3.33 -1.66
CA ALA A 67 21.92 2.90 -2.94
C ALA A 67 23.34 2.35 -2.76
N GLY A 68 24.19 3.07 -2.00
CA GLY A 68 25.54 2.63 -1.70
C GLY A 68 25.59 1.30 -0.92
N ILE A 69 24.74 1.15 0.10
CA ILE A 69 24.63 -0.10 0.88
C ILE A 69 24.16 -1.25 0.01
N THR A 70 23.13 -1.04 -0.82
CA THR A 70 22.56 -2.05 -1.72
C THR A 70 23.63 -2.55 -2.72
N GLN A 71 24.37 -1.65 -3.34
CA GLN A 71 25.44 -2.03 -4.28
C GLN A 71 26.60 -2.77 -3.59
N LYS A 72 26.96 -2.35 -2.39
CA LYS A 72 28.00 -3.04 -1.61
C LYS A 72 27.56 -4.43 -1.19
N LEU A 73 26.30 -4.61 -0.83
CA LEU A 73 25.71 -5.92 -0.51
C LEU A 73 25.69 -6.82 -1.75
N ALA A 74 25.24 -6.32 -2.89
CA ALA A 74 25.23 -7.07 -4.15
C ALA A 74 26.65 -7.48 -4.57
N TYR A 75 27.63 -6.59 -4.48
CA TYR A 75 29.02 -6.89 -4.75
C TYR A 75 29.55 -8.03 -3.86
N ARG A 76 29.26 -7.96 -2.56
CA ARG A 76 29.69 -8.99 -1.59
C ARG A 76 29.03 -10.33 -1.87
N LEU A 77 27.72 -10.35 -2.08
CA LEU A 77 26.98 -11.58 -2.39
C LEU A 77 27.46 -12.24 -3.68
N ARG A 78 27.70 -11.45 -4.73
CA ARG A 78 28.28 -11.97 -5.98
C ARG A 78 29.66 -12.60 -5.77
N GLY A 79 30.50 -11.97 -4.98
CA GLY A 79 31.82 -12.52 -4.63
C GLY A 79 31.74 -13.83 -3.86
N GLU A 80 30.86 -13.90 -2.86
CA GLU A 80 30.62 -15.12 -2.06
C GLU A 80 30.04 -16.25 -2.92
N ILE A 81 29.07 -15.96 -3.79
CA ILE A 81 28.48 -16.95 -4.71
C ILE A 81 29.53 -17.44 -5.71
N SER A 82 30.29 -16.54 -6.32
CA SER A 82 31.38 -16.92 -7.23
C SER A 82 32.39 -17.84 -6.56
N SER A 83 32.86 -17.49 -5.36
CA SER A 83 33.77 -18.35 -4.59
C SER A 83 33.17 -19.70 -4.26
N LYS A 84 31.85 -19.76 -3.99
CA LYS A 84 31.14 -21.01 -3.70
C LYS A 84 31.02 -21.89 -4.94
N ILE A 85 30.73 -21.31 -6.08
CA ILE A 85 30.64 -22.00 -7.37
C ILE A 85 31.94 -22.74 -7.70
N HIS A 86 33.09 -22.12 -7.48
CA HIS A 86 34.40 -22.74 -7.71
C HIS A 86 34.68 -23.96 -6.80
N ARG A 87 33.93 -24.12 -5.72
CA ARG A 87 34.04 -25.23 -4.79
C ARG A 87 32.94 -26.29 -4.93
N MET A 88 32.02 -26.10 -5.89
CA MET A 88 30.90 -27.04 -6.08
C MET A 88 31.33 -28.29 -6.83
N PRO A 89 30.78 -29.48 -6.46
CA PRO A 89 31.08 -30.72 -7.15
C PRO A 89 30.52 -30.72 -8.58
N MET A 90 31.18 -31.45 -9.50
CA MET A 90 30.79 -31.52 -10.91
C MET A 90 29.31 -31.93 -11.11
N ARG A 91 28.79 -32.79 -10.26
CA ARG A 91 27.38 -33.22 -10.26
C ARG A 91 26.37 -32.04 -10.20
N TYR A 92 26.76 -30.92 -9.63
CA TYR A 92 25.91 -29.70 -9.61
C TYR A 92 25.76 -29.10 -11.02
N PHE A 93 26.86 -29.04 -11.75
CA PHE A 93 26.87 -28.48 -13.12
C PHE A 93 26.22 -29.40 -14.15
N GLU A 94 26.19 -30.71 -13.88
CA GLU A 94 25.45 -31.67 -14.71
C GLU A 94 23.92 -31.51 -14.57
N ARG A 95 23.44 -31.02 -13.43
CA ARG A 95 22.01 -30.87 -13.11
C ARG A 95 21.44 -29.49 -13.34
N ASN A 96 22.27 -28.48 -13.43
CA ASN A 96 21.85 -27.08 -13.60
C ASN A 96 22.45 -26.52 -14.88
N THR A 97 21.67 -25.74 -15.60
CA THR A 97 22.17 -25.08 -16.80
C THR A 97 23.09 -23.92 -16.43
N VAL A 98 24.04 -23.59 -17.30
CA VAL A 98 24.92 -22.41 -17.11
C VAL A 98 24.09 -21.13 -16.99
N GLY A 99 22.99 -21.04 -17.76
CA GLY A 99 22.06 -19.91 -17.72
C GLY A 99 21.40 -19.75 -16.36
N ASP A 100 20.96 -20.84 -15.69
CA ASP A 100 20.37 -20.79 -14.35
C ASP A 100 21.37 -20.31 -13.31
N VAL A 101 22.62 -20.76 -13.38
CA VAL A 101 23.67 -20.36 -12.46
C VAL A 101 24.02 -18.88 -12.68
N LEU A 102 24.12 -18.44 -13.92
CA LEU A 102 24.39 -17.04 -14.26
C LEU A 102 23.24 -16.12 -13.81
N SER A 103 21.99 -16.53 -14.01
CA SER A 103 20.80 -15.78 -13.57
C SER A 103 20.79 -15.58 -12.04
N ARG A 104 21.20 -16.59 -11.27
CA ARG A 104 21.31 -16.46 -9.80
C ARG A 104 22.35 -15.43 -9.37
N ILE A 105 23.50 -15.35 -10.07
CA ILE A 105 24.58 -14.40 -9.74
C ILE A 105 24.17 -12.98 -10.13
N THR A 106 23.43 -12.81 -11.21
CA THR A 106 23.03 -11.49 -11.72
C THR A 106 21.67 -11.07 -11.18
N ASN A 107 20.61 -11.68 -11.65
CA ASN A 107 19.24 -11.24 -11.39
C ASN A 107 18.76 -11.49 -9.96
N ASP A 108 19.05 -12.67 -9.39
CA ASP A 108 18.56 -13.01 -8.05
C ASP A 108 19.29 -12.19 -6.99
N VAL A 109 20.59 -11.97 -7.15
CA VAL A 109 21.37 -11.12 -6.23
C VAL A 109 20.88 -9.67 -6.28
N ASP A 110 20.60 -9.12 -7.45
CA ASP A 110 20.10 -7.75 -7.58
C ASP A 110 18.69 -7.61 -6.99
N THR A 111 17.82 -8.56 -7.30
CA THR A 111 16.45 -8.59 -6.74
C THR A 111 16.48 -8.74 -5.22
N MET A 112 17.31 -9.62 -4.69
CA MET A 112 17.43 -9.84 -3.26
C MET A 112 18.02 -8.61 -2.54
N SER A 113 19.11 -8.03 -3.08
CA SER A 113 19.77 -6.88 -2.46
C SER A 113 18.87 -5.64 -2.45
N SER A 114 18.19 -5.34 -3.57
CA SER A 114 17.27 -4.22 -3.68
C SER A 114 16.00 -4.45 -2.84
N GLY A 115 15.43 -5.66 -2.88
CA GLY A 115 14.25 -6.02 -2.11
C GLY A 115 14.49 -5.95 -0.60
N MET A 116 15.62 -6.44 -0.12
CA MET A 116 16.00 -6.35 1.31
C MET A 116 16.15 -4.89 1.75
N ALA A 117 16.90 -4.10 0.99
CA ALA A 117 17.13 -2.69 1.32
C ALA A 117 15.81 -1.89 1.35
N GLN A 118 14.93 -2.11 0.37
CA GLN A 118 13.61 -1.47 0.31
C GLN A 118 12.72 -1.92 1.48
N SER A 119 12.68 -3.23 1.76
CA SER A 119 11.85 -3.78 2.84
C SER A 119 12.27 -3.26 4.21
N VAL A 120 13.56 -3.21 4.52
CA VAL A 120 14.06 -2.66 5.78
C VAL A 120 13.68 -1.17 5.92
N THR A 121 13.88 -0.40 4.85
CA THR A 121 13.50 1.01 4.84
C THR A 121 12.02 1.20 5.08
N GLN A 122 11.19 0.41 4.40
CA GLN A 122 9.74 0.51 4.52
C GLN A 122 9.25 0.10 5.91
N LEU A 123 9.84 -0.94 6.51
CA LEU A 123 9.53 -1.33 7.89
C LEU A 123 9.84 -0.20 8.87
N VAL A 124 11.04 0.38 8.80
CA VAL A 124 11.45 1.49 9.68
C VAL A 124 10.52 2.69 9.50
N THR A 125 10.20 3.06 8.25
CA THR A 125 9.31 4.18 7.96
C THR A 125 7.90 3.92 8.48
N ASN A 126 7.32 2.74 8.19
CA ASN A 126 5.95 2.41 8.58
C ASN A 126 5.79 2.30 10.10
N VAL A 127 6.75 1.67 10.80
CA VAL A 127 6.74 1.57 12.26
C VAL A 127 6.85 2.96 12.89
N THR A 128 7.76 3.80 12.40
CA THR A 128 7.92 5.18 12.88
C THR A 128 6.66 6.00 12.63
N MET A 129 6.08 5.87 11.44
CA MET A 129 4.84 6.55 11.07
C MET A 129 3.67 6.12 11.97
N LEU A 130 3.49 4.81 12.17
CA LEU A 130 2.43 4.28 13.03
C LEU A 130 2.53 4.81 14.46
N ILE A 131 3.72 4.70 15.07
CA ILE A 131 3.95 5.18 16.45
C ILE A 131 3.77 6.69 16.52
N GLY A 132 4.37 7.43 15.62
CA GLY A 132 4.33 8.89 15.63
C GLY A 132 2.92 9.45 15.39
N VAL A 133 2.19 8.90 14.41
CA VAL A 133 0.78 9.27 14.14
C VAL A 133 -0.09 8.95 15.36
N LEU A 134 0.06 7.76 15.95
CA LEU A 134 -0.72 7.38 17.14
C LEU A 134 -0.47 8.33 18.32
N VAL A 135 0.78 8.69 18.58
CA VAL A 135 1.15 9.65 19.62
C VAL A 135 0.54 11.03 19.34
N MET A 136 0.59 11.51 18.08
CA MET A 136 0.00 12.81 17.72
C MET A 136 -1.52 12.80 17.81
N MET A 137 -2.17 11.72 17.40
CA MET A 137 -3.63 11.57 17.52
C MET A 137 -4.08 11.56 18.99
N LEU A 138 -3.38 10.81 19.87
CA LEU A 138 -3.67 10.78 21.30
C LEU A 138 -3.46 12.15 21.97
N ARG A 139 -2.47 12.94 21.51
CA ARG A 139 -2.25 14.31 22.01
C ARG A 139 -3.35 15.29 21.60
N ILE A 140 -4.02 15.06 20.47
CA ILE A 140 -5.14 15.90 20.04
C ILE A 140 -6.40 15.52 20.80
N SER A 141 -6.82 14.26 20.74
CA SER A 141 -8.01 13.77 21.44
C SER A 141 -7.99 12.25 21.54
N TRP A 142 -7.99 11.72 22.76
CA TRP A 142 -8.06 10.28 22.98
C TRP A 142 -9.38 9.66 22.49
N LEU A 143 -10.49 10.42 22.57
CA LEU A 143 -11.80 9.95 22.16
C LEU A 143 -11.92 9.80 20.63
N MET A 144 -11.38 10.77 19.88
CA MET A 144 -11.29 10.68 18.41
C MET A 144 -10.38 9.53 17.99
N THR A 145 -9.26 9.34 18.72
CA THR A 145 -8.31 8.24 18.48
C THR A 145 -8.98 6.88 18.69
N LEU A 146 -9.83 6.75 19.71
CA LEU A 146 -10.58 5.53 19.96
C LEU A 146 -11.51 5.18 18.79
N ILE A 147 -12.21 6.17 18.21
CA ILE A 147 -13.02 5.96 17.01
C ILE A 147 -12.17 5.46 15.85
N ALA A 148 -11.04 6.12 15.57
CA ALA A 148 -10.14 5.71 14.50
C ALA A 148 -9.62 4.27 14.71
N LEU A 149 -9.25 3.91 15.95
CA LEU A 149 -8.80 2.56 16.30
C LEU A 149 -9.90 1.50 16.13
N ILE A 150 -11.16 1.83 16.41
CA ILE A 150 -12.30 0.90 16.20
C ILE A 150 -12.53 0.64 14.71
N MET A 151 -12.26 1.62 13.84
CA MET A 151 -12.42 1.43 12.39
C MET A 151 -11.43 0.41 11.79
N LEU A 152 -10.25 0.24 12.40
CA LEU A 152 -9.25 -0.74 11.94
C LEU A 152 -9.78 -2.19 12.01
N PRO A 153 -10.24 -2.70 13.17
CA PRO A 153 -10.80 -4.06 13.22
C PRO A 153 -12.09 -4.20 12.41
N VAL A 154 -12.92 -3.18 12.32
CA VAL A 154 -14.13 -3.21 11.47
C VAL A 154 -13.74 -3.43 10.01
N THR A 155 -12.79 -2.65 9.50
CA THR A 155 -12.26 -2.81 8.14
C THR A 155 -11.62 -4.19 7.97
N GLY A 156 -10.81 -4.64 8.92
CA GLY A 156 -10.14 -5.94 8.90
C GLY A 156 -11.11 -7.12 8.84
N VAL A 157 -12.18 -7.09 9.64
CA VAL A 157 -13.21 -8.13 9.65
C VAL A 157 -13.99 -8.17 8.34
N LEU A 158 -14.40 -7.01 7.81
CA LEU A 158 -15.13 -6.93 6.55
C LEU A 158 -14.26 -7.43 5.37
N THR A 159 -13.04 -6.95 5.28
CA THR A 159 -12.07 -7.37 4.25
C THR A 159 -11.80 -8.87 4.35
N SER A 160 -11.55 -9.39 5.55
CA SER A 160 -11.31 -10.83 5.77
C SER A 160 -12.49 -11.69 5.33
N ARG A 161 -13.74 -11.25 5.58
CA ARG A 161 -14.95 -11.96 5.12
C ARG A 161 -15.05 -11.97 3.60
N ILE A 162 -14.75 -10.85 2.94
CA ILE A 162 -14.77 -10.76 1.48
C ILE A 162 -13.69 -11.68 0.91
N VAL A 163 -12.46 -11.63 1.42
CA VAL A 163 -11.33 -12.47 0.98
C VAL A 163 -11.69 -13.96 1.13
N LYS A 164 -12.15 -14.40 2.31
CA LYS A 164 -12.54 -15.79 2.54
C LYS A 164 -13.63 -16.25 1.58
N ARG A 165 -14.59 -15.38 1.26
CA ARG A 165 -15.68 -15.70 0.33
C ARG A 165 -15.19 -15.74 -1.11
N SER A 166 -14.31 -14.84 -1.51
CA SER A 166 -13.73 -14.72 -2.85
C SER A 166 -12.77 -15.86 -3.16
N GLN A 167 -11.98 -16.31 -2.16
CA GLN A 167 -10.93 -17.30 -2.33
C GLN A 167 -11.41 -18.60 -2.99
N ARG A 168 -12.56 -19.11 -2.60
CA ARG A 168 -13.13 -20.32 -3.21
C ARG A 168 -13.43 -20.18 -4.70
N TYR A 169 -13.83 -18.99 -5.13
CA TYR A 169 -14.09 -18.70 -6.54
C TYR A 169 -12.80 -18.49 -7.32
N PHE A 170 -11.76 -17.93 -6.67
CA PHE A 170 -10.42 -17.86 -7.26
C PHE A 170 -9.84 -19.24 -7.51
N VAL A 171 -9.93 -20.15 -6.56
CA VAL A 171 -9.48 -21.53 -6.73
C VAL A 171 -10.25 -22.23 -7.86
N ALA A 172 -11.57 -22.05 -7.91
CA ALA A 172 -12.38 -22.60 -8.99
C ALA A 172 -12.04 -21.98 -10.35
N GLN A 173 -11.78 -20.67 -10.40
CA GLN A 173 -11.32 -19.97 -11.61
C GLN A 173 -10.00 -20.52 -12.12
N GLN A 174 -8.99 -20.69 -11.22
CA GLN A 174 -7.69 -21.23 -11.63
C GLN A 174 -7.80 -22.68 -12.14
N LYS A 175 -8.64 -23.50 -11.47
CA LYS A 175 -8.90 -24.86 -11.96
C LYS A 175 -9.53 -24.84 -13.35
N ASN A 176 -10.62 -24.07 -13.54
CA ASN A 176 -11.29 -23.98 -14.84
C ASN A 176 -10.41 -23.37 -15.92
N LEU A 177 -9.47 -22.49 -15.56
CA LEU A 177 -8.47 -21.94 -16.50
C LEU A 177 -7.48 -23.04 -16.92
N GLY A 178 -7.05 -23.89 -16.00
CA GLY A 178 -6.24 -25.07 -16.32
C GLY A 178 -6.97 -26.03 -17.24
N ASP A 179 -8.27 -26.30 -16.96
CA ASP A 179 -9.11 -27.17 -17.78
C ASP A 179 -9.26 -26.62 -19.24
N ILE A 180 -9.41 -25.30 -19.41
CA ILE A 180 -9.45 -24.66 -20.74
C ILE A 180 -8.10 -24.80 -21.45
N ASN A 181 -7.00 -24.49 -20.77
CA ASN A 181 -5.67 -24.58 -21.37
C ASN A 181 -5.39 -26.02 -21.84
N GLY A 182 -5.69 -27.00 -20.98
CA GLY A 182 -5.55 -28.42 -21.35
C GLY A 182 -6.42 -28.81 -22.54
N LYS A 183 -7.69 -28.32 -22.61
CA LYS A 183 -8.58 -28.60 -23.73
C LYS A 183 -8.10 -27.96 -25.03
N VAL A 184 -7.58 -26.74 -24.98
CA VAL A 184 -6.99 -26.05 -26.13
C VAL A 184 -5.75 -26.82 -26.63
N GLU A 185 -4.86 -27.20 -25.73
CA GLU A 185 -3.65 -27.95 -26.05
C GLU A 185 -3.99 -29.32 -26.68
N GLU A 186 -4.91 -30.08 -26.07
CA GLU A 186 -5.42 -31.36 -26.59
C GLU A 186 -6.00 -31.20 -28.00
N THR A 187 -6.88 -30.19 -28.16
CA THR A 187 -7.56 -29.95 -29.46
C THR A 187 -6.57 -29.49 -30.53
N TYR A 188 -5.58 -28.67 -30.15
CA TYR A 188 -4.57 -28.20 -31.11
C TYR A 188 -3.63 -29.33 -31.54
N ALA A 189 -3.15 -30.12 -30.59
CA ALA A 189 -2.29 -31.27 -30.85
C ALA A 189 -3.01 -32.37 -31.67
N GLY A 190 -4.30 -32.57 -31.37
CA GLY A 190 -5.15 -33.58 -32.04
C GLY A 190 -5.97 -33.05 -33.24
N HIS A 191 -5.70 -31.83 -33.73
CA HIS A 191 -6.56 -31.17 -34.74
C HIS A 191 -6.85 -32.02 -35.95
N ASN A 192 -5.83 -32.66 -36.53
CA ASN A 192 -6.00 -33.53 -37.70
C ASN A 192 -6.94 -34.74 -37.43
N VAL A 193 -6.89 -35.26 -36.20
CA VAL A 193 -7.76 -36.37 -35.78
C VAL A 193 -9.19 -35.87 -35.60
N VAL A 194 -9.37 -34.71 -34.97
CA VAL A 194 -10.70 -34.09 -34.80
C VAL A 194 -11.38 -33.87 -36.17
N CYS A 195 -10.66 -33.35 -37.14
CA CYS A 195 -11.17 -33.12 -38.50
C CYS A 195 -11.43 -34.44 -39.26
N ALA A 196 -10.52 -35.41 -39.14
CA ALA A 196 -10.66 -36.70 -39.82
C ALA A 196 -11.92 -37.47 -39.37
N PHE A 197 -12.34 -37.28 -38.11
CA PHE A 197 -13.53 -37.90 -37.54
C PHE A 197 -14.77 -36.98 -37.50
N ASN A 198 -14.74 -35.81 -38.11
CA ASN A 198 -15.82 -34.80 -38.08
C ASN A 198 -16.32 -34.49 -36.64
N ARG A 199 -15.38 -34.36 -35.67
CA ARG A 199 -15.69 -34.15 -34.26
C ARG A 199 -15.62 -32.68 -33.81
N GLU A 200 -15.47 -31.72 -34.73
CA GLU A 200 -15.32 -30.28 -34.42
C GLU A 200 -16.48 -29.76 -33.58
N GLY A 201 -17.72 -30.10 -33.96
CA GLY A 201 -18.91 -29.64 -33.22
C GLY A 201 -19.04 -30.26 -31.83
N ALA A 202 -18.51 -31.47 -31.58
CA ALA A 202 -18.47 -32.06 -30.24
C ALA A 202 -17.39 -31.40 -29.38
N THR A 203 -16.20 -31.20 -29.94
CA THR A 203 -15.08 -30.51 -29.28
C THR A 203 -15.44 -29.06 -28.90
N GLN A 204 -16.16 -28.34 -29.80
CA GLN A 204 -16.66 -27.01 -29.52
C GLN A 204 -17.64 -26.98 -28.33
N LYS A 205 -18.59 -27.93 -28.29
CA LYS A 205 -19.53 -28.03 -27.15
C LYS A 205 -18.84 -28.30 -25.84
N GLU A 206 -17.80 -29.15 -25.84
CA GLU A 206 -17.00 -29.42 -24.63
C GLU A 206 -16.26 -28.16 -24.19
N PHE A 207 -15.63 -27.43 -25.09
CA PHE A 207 -14.97 -26.17 -24.82
C PHE A 207 -15.96 -25.14 -24.25
N ASP A 208 -17.12 -24.97 -24.87
CA ASP A 208 -18.15 -24.03 -24.41
C ASP A 208 -18.64 -24.37 -23.00
N ALA A 209 -18.75 -25.64 -22.65
CA ALA A 209 -19.13 -26.09 -21.30
C ALA A 209 -18.06 -25.71 -20.25
N ILE A 210 -16.78 -25.85 -20.59
CA ILE A 210 -15.68 -25.46 -19.71
C ILE A 210 -15.62 -23.94 -19.59
N ASN A 211 -15.75 -23.24 -20.71
CA ASN A 211 -15.74 -21.77 -20.76
C ASN A 211 -16.89 -21.17 -19.96
N ALA A 212 -18.08 -21.76 -20.01
CA ALA A 212 -19.21 -21.32 -19.18
C ALA A 212 -18.95 -21.50 -17.67
N ARG A 213 -18.23 -22.56 -17.27
CA ARG A 213 -17.79 -22.74 -15.86
C ARG A 213 -16.74 -21.71 -15.46
N LEU A 214 -15.77 -21.45 -16.35
CA LEU A 214 -14.76 -20.42 -16.13
C LEU A 214 -15.41 -19.05 -15.98
N TYR A 215 -16.30 -18.67 -16.90
CA TYR A 215 -17.02 -17.41 -16.83
C TYR A 215 -17.73 -17.21 -15.49
N ARG A 216 -18.48 -18.21 -15.01
CA ARG A 216 -19.21 -18.11 -13.72
C ARG A 216 -18.29 -17.96 -12.52
N SER A 217 -17.16 -18.69 -12.50
CA SER A 217 -16.19 -18.60 -11.40
C SER A 217 -15.41 -17.29 -11.46
N ALA A 218 -14.97 -16.86 -12.63
CA ALA A 218 -14.26 -15.62 -12.85
C ALA A 218 -15.12 -14.39 -12.52
N TRP A 219 -16.37 -14.37 -12.97
CA TRP A 219 -17.30 -13.26 -12.65
C TRP A 219 -17.50 -13.11 -11.14
N LYS A 220 -17.77 -14.22 -10.42
CA LYS A 220 -17.97 -14.18 -8.97
C LYS A 220 -16.70 -13.80 -8.22
N SER A 221 -15.56 -14.32 -8.65
CA SER A 221 -14.25 -13.99 -8.11
C SER A 221 -13.96 -12.50 -8.25
N GLN A 222 -14.12 -11.98 -9.47
CA GLN A 222 -13.83 -10.59 -9.80
C GLN A 222 -14.80 -9.62 -9.12
N PHE A 223 -16.09 -9.95 -9.10
CA PHE A 223 -17.11 -9.13 -8.40
C PHE A 223 -16.81 -9.01 -6.90
N LEU A 224 -16.57 -10.15 -6.23
CA LEU A 224 -16.27 -10.13 -4.79
C LEU A 224 -14.96 -9.40 -4.48
N SER A 225 -13.92 -9.59 -5.29
CA SER A 225 -12.66 -8.87 -5.13
C SER A 225 -12.82 -7.38 -5.40
N GLY A 226 -13.62 -7.03 -6.39
CA GLY A 226 -13.92 -5.63 -6.72
C GLY A 226 -14.67 -4.89 -5.61
N LEU A 227 -15.41 -5.61 -4.75
CA LEU A 227 -16.08 -5.01 -3.59
C LEU A 227 -15.12 -4.57 -2.48
N MET A 228 -13.88 -5.06 -2.46
CA MET A 228 -12.92 -4.70 -1.39
C MET A 228 -12.68 -3.20 -1.31
N SER A 229 -12.38 -2.55 -2.44
CA SER A 229 -12.09 -1.11 -2.48
C SER A 229 -13.30 -0.25 -2.08
N PRO A 230 -14.51 -0.42 -2.67
CA PRO A 230 -15.70 0.32 -2.23
C PRO A 230 -16.04 0.14 -0.75
N VAL A 231 -15.96 -1.09 -0.23
CA VAL A 231 -16.27 -1.38 1.18
C VAL A 231 -15.24 -0.72 2.11
N THR A 232 -13.95 -0.82 1.81
CA THR A 232 -12.89 -0.17 2.58
C THR A 232 -13.06 1.35 2.56
N THR A 233 -13.32 1.92 1.39
CA THR A 233 -13.57 3.36 1.23
C THR A 233 -14.80 3.80 2.02
N PHE A 234 -15.88 3.03 1.97
CA PHE A 234 -17.11 3.34 2.71
C PHE A 234 -16.86 3.37 4.23
N VAL A 235 -16.18 2.37 4.78
CA VAL A 235 -15.84 2.33 6.22
C VAL A 235 -14.93 3.49 6.60
N SER A 236 -13.93 3.81 5.77
CA SER A 236 -13.04 4.97 5.99
C SER A 236 -13.82 6.28 5.99
N LYS A 237 -14.80 6.45 5.07
CA LYS A 237 -15.65 7.66 5.03
C LYS A 237 -16.61 7.73 6.21
N LEU A 238 -17.13 6.60 6.71
CA LEU A 238 -17.89 6.58 7.96
C LEU A 238 -17.03 7.04 9.14
N GLY A 239 -15.81 6.50 9.26
CA GLY A 239 -14.87 6.95 10.29
C GLY A 239 -14.56 8.44 10.18
N TYR A 240 -14.34 8.95 8.96
CA TYR A 240 -14.16 10.38 8.70
C TYR A 240 -15.36 11.20 9.22
N VAL A 241 -16.58 10.83 8.88
CA VAL A 241 -17.79 11.54 9.33
C VAL A 241 -17.91 11.51 10.86
N CYS A 242 -17.70 10.36 11.50
CA CYS A 242 -17.72 10.25 12.96
C CYS A 242 -16.70 11.18 13.62
N VAL A 243 -15.48 11.23 13.09
CA VAL A 243 -14.40 12.10 13.58
C VAL A 243 -14.72 13.57 13.39
N VAL A 244 -15.31 13.96 12.24
CA VAL A 244 -15.71 15.35 11.98
C VAL A 244 -16.83 15.79 12.91
N VAL A 245 -17.85 14.97 13.10
CA VAL A 245 -18.99 15.28 13.99
C VAL A 245 -18.52 15.41 15.44
N LEU A 246 -17.74 14.43 15.91
CA LEU A 246 -17.19 14.48 17.27
C LEU A 246 -16.19 15.64 17.44
N GLY A 247 -15.30 15.83 16.49
CA GLY A 247 -14.33 16.92 16.48
C GLY A 247 -15.01 18.28 16.45
N GLY A 248 -16.05 18.46 15.64
CA GLY A 248 -16.87 19.69 15.61
C GLY A 248 -17.54 19.97 16.95
N SER A 249 -18.10 18.93 17.61
CA SER A 249 -18.68 19.03 18.96
C SER A 249 -17.63 19.44 20.01
N LEU A 250 -16.43 18.85 19.97
CA LEU A 250 -15.33 19.17 20.88
C LEU A 250 -14.77 20.58 20.60
N ALA A 251 -14.71 21.01 19.34
CA ALA A 251 -14.30 22.35 18.96
C ALA A 251 -15.31 23.42 19.42
N ALA A 252 -16.63 23.13 19.29
CA ALA A 252 -17.67 24.01 19.80
C ALA A 252 -17.63 24.18 21.33
N ARG A 253 -17.14 23.15 22.05
CA ARG A 253 -16.89 23.22 23.50
C ARG A 253 -15.53 23.87 23.86
N GLY A 254 -14.72 24.26 22.89
CA GLY A 254 -13.41 24.87 23.10
C GLY A 254 -12.29 23.90 23.55
N THR A 255 -12.53 22.59 23.52
CA THR A 255 -11.53 21.59 23.95
C THR A 255 -10.45 21.32 22.91
N ILE A 256 -10.76 21.48 21.62
CA ILE A 256 -9.82 21.37 20.49
C ILE A 256 -10.05 22.50 19.52
N THR A 257 -9.11 22.75 18.61
CA THR A 257 -9.23 23.77 17.59
C THR A 257 -9.73 23.18 16.26
N ILE A 258 -10.23 24.02 15.35
CA ILE A 258 -10.62 23.60 13.99
C ILE A 258 -9.42 23.02 13.24
N GLY A 259 -8.22 23.62 13.45
CA GLY A 259 -6.98 23.09 12.89
C GLY A 259 -6.64 21.70 13.43
N ASP A 260 -6.94 21.41 14.69
CA ASP A 260 -6.73 20.08 15.27
C ASP A 260 -7.56 19.00 14.59
N ILE A 261 -8.80 19.32 14.20
CA ILE A 261 -9.65 18.40 13.41
C ILE A 261 -8.99 18.12 12.06
N GLN A 262 -8.48 19.16 11.38
CA GLN A 262 -7.78 18.99 10.11
C GLN A 262 -6.51 18.13 10.25
N ALA A 263 -5.68 18.41 11.27
CA ALA A 263 -4.50 17.59 11.53
C ALA A 263 -4.87 16.13 11.81
N PHE A 264 -5.91 15.90 12.62
CA PHE A 264 -6.39 14.56 12.95
C PHE A 264 -6.86 13.79 11.71
N LEU A 265 -7.61 14.44 10.82
CA LEU A 265 -8.06 13.86 9.56
C LEU A 265 -6.89 13.49 8.63
N ASN A 266 -5.84 14.32 8.59
CA ASN A 266 -4.63 14.01 7.86
C ASN A 266 -3.90 12.79 8.47
N TYR A 267 -3.84 12.68 9.80
CA TYR A 267 -3.26 11.52 10.48
C TYR A 267 -4.08 10.24 10.24
N MET A 268 -5.38 10.34 10.16
CA MET A 268 -6.26 9.20 9.88
C MET A 268 -6.14 8.69 8.44
N ALA A 269 -5.74 9.56 7.51
CA ALA A 269 -5.56 9.22 6.09
C ALA A 269 -4.23 8.53 5.78
N ASN A 270 -3.22 8.70 6.66
CA ASN A 270 -1.89 8.09 6.55
C ASN A 270 -1.84 6.71 7.20
#